data_ab39a504d8a262a968a5b080f26193cd
#
_entry.id   ab39a504d8a262a968a5b080f26193cd
#
_cell.length_a   1.000
_cell.length_b   1.000
_cell.length_c   1.000
_cell.angle_alpha   90.00
_cell.angle_beta   90.00
_cell.angle_gamma   90.00
#
_symmetry.space_group_name_H-M   'P 1'
#
loop_
_entity.id
_entity.type
_entity.pdbx_description
1 polymer ?
#
loop_
_entity_poly.entity_id
_entity_poly.type
_entity_poly.pdbx_seq_one_letter_code
_entity_poly.pdbx_strand_id
1 'polypeptide(L)'
;MLNHAVSYYNLPSNPMSKVDRMDSKKTDEMRFWTKGEYKRFSRAIMDKDVSFMIFEVLYWLGVRSGEALTLTPADFDLERGRVSITKTYHRIDGEDVTTPPKTRKSNRVIVLPRFLIDEIKDYLLAHPAIRPTDRMFPVTKNYLRHEMEQGCQARANPHP
;
A
#
# COMPACT_ATOMS: atom_id res chain seq x y z
N MET A 1 0.15 -3.72 30.05
CA MET A 1 0.16 -4.89 30.95
C MET A 1 0.75 -4.57 32.31
N LEU A 2 1.99 -4.09 32.46
CA LEU A 2 2.61 -3.86 33.78
C LEU A 2 1.89 -2.82 34.65
N ASN A 3 1.38 -1.73 34.09
CA ASN A 3 0.55 -0.77 34.82
C ASN A 3 -0.75 -1.39 35.35
N HIS A 4 -1.35 -2.32 34.62
CA HIS A 4 -2.50 -3.09 35.08
C HIS A 4 -2.12 -4.00 36.26
N ALA A 5 -0.94 -4.61 36.23
CA ALA A 5 -0.44 -5.42 37.32
C ALA A 5 -0.20 -4.59 38.61
N VAL A 6 0.27 -3.36 38.47
CA VAL A 6 0.37 -2.42 39.61
C VAL A 6 -1.01 -2.12 40.20
N SER A 7 -2.01 -1.86 39.34
CA SER A 7 -3.37 -1.47 39.77
C SER A 7 -4.19 -2.61 40.36
N TYR A 8 -4.00 -3.83 39.91
CA TYR A 8 -4.91 -4.95 40.21
C TYR A 8 -4.25 -6.18 40.84
N TYR A 9 -2.93 -6.30 40.80
CA TYR A 9 -2.19 -7.48 41.28
C TYR A 9 -1.08 -7.15 42.29
N ASN A 10 -1.22 -6.03 43.00
CA ASN A 10 -0.28 -5.60 44.06
C ASN A 10 1.21 -5.53 43.65
N LEU A 11 1.50 -5.32 42.36
CA LEU A 11 2.87 -5.07 41.95
C LEU A 11 3.31 -3.70 42.52
N PRO A 12 4.40 -3.60 43.33
CA PRO A 12 4.76 -2.37 44.01
C PRO A 12 5.02 -1.15 43.12
N SER A 13 5.57 -1.40 41.94
CA SER A 13 5.79 -0.37 40.89
C SER A 13 5.98 -1.02 39.54
N ASN A 14 5.76 -0.28 38.46
CA ASN A 14 6.06 -0.73 37.11
C ASN A 14 7.59 -0.68 36.88
N PRO A 15 8.30 -1.81 36.80
CA PRO A 15 9.75 -1.83 36.57
C PRO A 15 10.18 -1.16 35.27
N MET A 16 9.31 -1.14 34.25
CA MET A 16 9.59 -0.48 32.97
C MET A 16 9.60 1.05 33.06
N SER A 17 9.07 1.63 34.14
CA SER A 17 9.17 3.09 34.34
C SER A 17 10.59 3.57 34.67
N LYS A 18 11.46 2.66 35.10
CA LYS A 18 12.87 2.93 35.43
C LYS A 18 13.82 2.63 34.26
N VAL A 19 13.30 2.04 33.17
CA VAL A 19 14.08 1.77 31.96
C VAL A 19 13.96 2.98 31.05
N ASP A 20 15.07 3.63 30.76
CA ASP A 20 15.11 4.65 29.72
C ASP A 20 14.55 4.08 28.42
N ARG A 21 13.73 4.86 27.73
CA ARG A 21 13.24 4.46 26.42
C ARG A 21 14.45 4.13 25.54
N MET A 22 14.57 2.86 25.18
CA MET A 22 15.55 2.48 24.16
C MET A 22 15.29 3.35 22.93
N ASP A 23 16.14 4.36 22.84
CA ASP A 23 16.33 5.20 21.68
C ASP A 23 15.04 5.80 21.09
N SER A 24 14.80 7.07 21.42
CA SER A 24 14.15 7.95 20.48
C SER A 24 15.15 8.19 19.34
N LYS A 25 15.35 7.21 18.45
CA LYS A 25 15.91 7.52 17.14
C LYS A 25 15.12 8.72 16.66
N LYS A 26 15.81 9.85 16.43
CA LYS A 26 15.22 10.98 15.71
C LYS A 26 14.50 10.34 14.54
N THR A 27 13.18 10.39 14.59
CA THR A 27 12.35 9.87 13.50
C THR A 27 12.78 10.69 12.31
N ASP A 28 13.47 10.08 11.35
CA ASP A 28 13.80 10.76 10.10
C ASP A 28 12.51 11.39 9.61
N GLU A 29 12.57 12.64 9.20
CA GLU A 29 11.41 13.34 8.68
C GLU A 29 10.73 12.47 7.64
N MET A 30 9.42 12.27 7.79
CA MET A 30 8.65 11.40 6.92
C MET A 30 8.70 11.96 5.50
N ARG A 31 9.46 11.32 4.63
CA ARG A 31 9.60 11.74 3.24
C ARG A 31 8.34 11.34 2.47
N PHE A 32 7.67 12.32 1.91
CA PHE A 32 6.51 12.12 1.03
C PHE A 32 6.80 12.79 -0.32
N TRP A 33 6.20 12.25 -1.36
CA TRP A 33 6.34 12.82 -2.69
C TRP A 33 5.35 13.94 -2.91
N THR A 34 5.84 15.06 -3.40
CA THR A 34 4.98 16.10 -3.97
C THR A 34 4.33 15.58 -5.26
N LYS A 35 3.21 16.19 -5.65
CA LYS A 35 2.53 15.86 -6.91
C LYS A 35 3.45 15.96 -8.13
N GLY A 36 4.37 16.94 -8.15
CA GLY A 36 5.33 17.11 -9.23
C GLY A 36 6.37 15.98 -9.28
N GLU A 37 6.83 15.52 -8.11
CA GLU A 37 7.76 14.41 -8.01
C GLU A 37 7.11 13.10 -8.42
N TYR A 38 5.88 12.86 -7.97
CA TYR A 38 5.14 11.68 -8.37
C TYR A 38 4.93 11.63 -9.89
N LYS A 39 4.50 12.73 -10.52
CA LYS A 39 4.33 12.79 -11.97
C LYS A 39 5.61 12.48 -12.76
N ARG A 40 6.78 12.88 -12.25
CA ARG A 40 8.06 12.53 -12.89
C ARG A 40 8.38 11.04 -12.76
N PHE A 41 8.10 10.47 -11.60
CA PHE A 41 8.24 9.03 -11.37
C PHE A 41 7.26 8.22 -12.24
N SER A 42 5.98 8.58 -12.24
CA SER A 42 4.93 7.91 -13.02
C SER A 42 5.28 7.86 -14.51
N ARG A 43 5.82 8.93 -15.07
CA ARG A 43 6.30 8.95 -16.46
C ARG A 43 7.46 7.99 -16.72
N ALA A 44 8.34 7.80 -15.75
CA ALA A 44 9.50 6.91 -15.91
C ALA A 44 9.14 5.42 -15.90
N ILE A 45 7.93 5.07 -15.46
CA ILE A 45 7.42 3.68 -15.39
C ILE A 45 6.20 3.46 -16.28
N MET A 46 5.83 4.43 -17.10
CA MET A 46 4.58 4.42 -17.90
C MET A 46 4.54 3.31 -18.96
N ASP A 47 5.71 2.79 -19.34
CA ASP A 47 5.86 1.64 -20.26
C ASP A 47 5.63 0.27 -19.59
N LYS A 48 5.46 0.27 -18.25
CA LYS A 48 5.25 -0.93 -17.45
C LYS A 48 3.84 -0.94 -16.87
N ASP A 49 2.86 -1.46 -17.58
CA ASP A 49 1.44 -1.40 -17.25
C ASP A 49 1.11 -1.73 -15.80
N VAL A 50 1.65 -2.86 -15.29
CA VAL A 50 1.39 -3.31 -13.93
C VAL A 50 2.01 -2.36 -12.90
N SER A 51 3.26 -1.92 -13.13
CA SER A 51 3.94 -0.99 -12.24
C SER A 51 3.25 0.36 -12.25
N PHE A 52 2.93 0.89 -13.42
CA PHE A 52 2.21 2.15 -13.57
C PHE A 52 0.90 2.12 -12.79
N MET A 53 0.04 1.14 -13.08
CA MET A 53 -1.30 1.06 -12.49
C MET A 53 -1.28 0.87 -10.97
N ILE A 54 -0.40 0.02 -10.42
CA ILE A 54 -0.34 -0.17 -8.98
C ILE A 54 0.19 1.07 -8.25
N PHE A 55 1.13 1.83 -8.84
CA PHE A 55 1.61 3.07 -8.25
C PHE A 55 0.59 4.21 -8.34
N GLU A 56 -0.23 4.29 -9.40
CA GLU A 56 -1.38 5.20 -9.49
C GLU A 56 -2.38 4.90 -8.35
N VAL A 57 -2.71 3.63 -8.13
CA VAL A 57 -3.58 3.20 -7.01
C VAL A 57 -2.97 3.56 -5.65
N LEU A 58 -1.68 3.28 -5.44
CA LEU A 58 -0.99 3.58 -4.18
C LEU A 58 -0.97 5.08 -3.88
N TYR A 59 -0.63 5.89 -4.87
CA TYR A 59 -0.47 7.33 -4.69
C TYR A 59 -1.81 8.06 -4.50
N TRP A 60 -2.76 7.80 -5.38
CA TRP A 60 -4.02 8.56 -5.37
C TRP A 60 -5.02 8.08 -4.32
N LEU A 61 -4.98 6.82 -3.94
CA LEU A 61 -5.91 6.27 -2.94
C LEU A 61 -5.30 6.22 -1.53
N GLY A 62 -4.00 6.40 -1.39
CA GLY A 62 -3.31 6.32 -0.10
C GLY A 62 -3.48 4.96 0.60
N VAL A 63 -3.63 3.89 -0.16
CA VAL A 63 -3.73 2.53 0.37
C VAL A 63 -2.37 1.97 0.74
N ARG A 64 -2.33 1.06 1.71
CA ARG A 64 -1.09 0.36 2.05
C ARG A 64 -0.68 -0.61 0.94
N SER A 65 0.63 -0.82 0.76
CA SER A 65 1.13 -1.76 -0.26
C SER A 65 0.50 -3.15 -0.16
N GLY A 66 0.31 -3.67 1.07
CA GLY A 66 -0.37 -4.95 1.27
C GLY A 66 -1.86 -4.93 0.89
N GLU A 67 -2.53 -3.81 1.01
CA GLU A 67 -3.92 -3.65 0.59
C GLU A 67 -4.01 -3.58 -0.94
N ALA A 68 -3.18 -2.75 -1.59
CA ALA A 68 -3.13 -2.64 -3.04
C ALA A 68 -2.86 -3.98 -3.74
N LEU A 69 -1.94 -4.79 -3.18
CA LEU A 69 -1.59 -6.11 -3.73
C LEU A 69 -2.71 -7.15 -3.64
N THR A 70 -3.76 -6.93 -2.86
CA THR A 70 -4.92 -7.83 -2.77
C THR A 70 -6.11 -7.39 -3.59
N LEU A 71 -6.06 -6.22 -4.21
CA LEU A 71 -7.17 -5.70 -5.00
C LEU A 71 -7.49 -6.62 -6.18
N THR A 72 -8.78 -6.86 -6.34
CA THR A 72 -9.37 -7.62 -7.43
C THR A 72 -10.32 -6.72 -8.21
N PRO A 73 -10.66 -6.99 -9.46
CA PRO A 73 -11.67 -6.22 -10.18
C PRO A 73 -13.01 -6.13 -9.42
N ALA A 74 -13.41 -7.19 -8.68
CA ALA A 74 -14.63 -7.21 -7.90
C ALA A 74 -14.63 -6.24 -6.70
N ASP A 75 -13.48 -5.76 -6.26
CA ASP A 75 -13.40 -4.75 -5.19
C ASP A 75 -13.76 -3.34 -5.68
N PHE A 76 -13.80 -3.11 -7.01
CA PHE A 76 -14.10 -1.84 -7.63
C PHE A 76 -15.54 -1.75 -8.11
N ASP A 77 -16.27 -0.75 -7.64
CA ASP A 77 -17.53 -0.29 -8.21
C ASP A 77 -17.24 0.92 -9.11
N LEU A 78 -16.86 0.64 -10.36
CA LEU A 78 -16.45 1.68 -11.30
C LEU A 78 -17.62 2.55 -11.79
N GLU A 79 -18.86 2.09 -11.65
CA GLU A 79 -20.05 2.89 -11.97
C GLU A 79 -20.27 3.95 -10.91
N ARG A 80 -20.13 3.57 -9.63
CA ARG A 80 -20.26 4.50 -8.50
C ARG A 80 -18.94 5.20 -8.14
N GLY A 81 -17.85 4.85 -8.81
CA GLY A 81 -16.51 5.40 -8.56
C GLY A 81 -15.98 5.12 -7.17
N ARG A 82 -16.03 3.87 -6.74
CA ARG A 82 -15.62 3.45 -5.38
C ARG A 82 -14.79 2.17 -5.42
N VAL A 83 -13.92 2.02 -4.41
CA VAL A 83 -13.19 0.76 -4.16
C VAL A 83 -13.32 0.37 -2.68
N SER A 84 -13.50 -0.91 -2.44
CA SER A 84 -13.61 -1.51 -1.11
C SER A 84 -12.27 -2.10 -0.67
N ILE A 85 -11.73 -1.61 0.44
CA ILE A 85 -10.48 -2.12 1.03
C ILE A 85 -10.85 -3.03 2.19
N THR A 86 -10.75 -4.34 1.98
CA THR A 86 -11.21 -5.37 2.93
C THR A 86 -10.20 -6.47 3.18
N LYS A 87 -9.04 -6.42 2.50
CA LYS A 87 -8.03 -7.49 2.52
C LYS A 87 -6.62 -6.90 2.60
N THR A 88 -5.68 -7.68 3.06
CA THR A 88 -4.26 -7.32 3.04
C THR A 88 -3.39 -8.53 2.70
N TYR A 89 -2.35 -8.28 1.91
CA TYR A 89 -1.38 -9.26 1.44
C TYR A 89 -0.23 -9.42 2.41
N HIS A 90 0.09 -10.66 2.69
CA HIS A 90 1.31 -11.07 3.37
C HIS A 90 2.02 -12.14 2.53
N ARG A 91 3.33 -12.23 2.68
CA ARG A 91 4.11 -13.36 2.17
C ARG A 91 4.71 -14.06 3.37
N ILE A 92 4.34 -15.31 3.59
CA ILE A 92 4.76 -16.15 4.71
C ILE A 92 5.38 -17.41 4.12
N ASP A 93 6.61 -17.71 4.49
CA ASP A 93 7.35 -18.88 4.03
C ASP A 93 7.38 -19.07 2.49
N GLY A 94 7.41 -17.96 1.77
CA GLY A 94 7.44 -17.97 0.30
C GLY A 94 6.05 -18.03 -0.36
N GLU A 95 4.99 -18.23 0.40
CA GLU A 95 3.62 -18.28 -0.10
C GLU A 95 2.87 -16.97 0.05
N ASP A 96 2.03 -16.66 -0.90
CA ASP A 96 1.19 -15.48 -0.92
C ASP A 96 -0.09 -15.72 -0.12
N VAL A 97 -0.25 -15.01 1.00
CA VAL A 97 -1.38 -15.16 1.91
C VAL A 97 -2.18 -13.87 1.93
N THR A 98 -3.48 -13.97 1.71
CA THR A 98 -4.43 -12.87 1.86
C THR A 98 -5.21 -13.05 3.15
N THR A 99 -5.20 -12.05 4.02
CA THR A 99 -5.92 -12.08 5.29
C THR A 99 -6.88 -10.90 5.40
N PRO A 100 -7.98 -11.03 6.15
CA PRO A 100 -8.76 -9.87 6.53
C PRO A 100 -7.92 -8.92 7.39
N PRO A 101 -8.23 -7.62 7.42
CA PRO A 101 -7.53 -6.67 8.26
C PRO A 101 -7.64 -7.03 9.75
N LYS A 102 -6.62 -6.70 10.55
CA LYS A 102 -6.57 -6.98 12.00
C LYS A 102 -7.77 -6.41 12.79
N THR A 103 -8.43 -5.37 12.28
CA THR A 103 -9.58 -4.73 12.92
C THR A 103 -10.67 -4.45 11.90
N ARG A 104 -11.96 -4.54 12.32
CA ARG A 104 -13.11 -4.16 11.48
C ARG A 104 -13.04 -2.69 11.03
N LYS A 105 -12.42 -1.81 11.80
CA LYS A 105 -12.21 -0.39 11.45
C LYS A 105 -11.26 -0.18 10.26
N SER A 106 -10.50 -1.19 9.87
CA SER A 106 -9.62 -1.12 8.70
C SER A 106 -10.36 -1.34 7.38
N ASN A 107 -11.56 -1.89 7.43
CA ASN A 107 -12.43 -1.98 6.25
C ASN A 107 -12.95 -0.57 5.94
N ARG A 108 -12.71 -0.14 4.73
CA ARG A 108 -13.13 1.18 4.26
C ARG A 108 -13.44 1.19 2.78
N VAL A 109 -14.29 2.12 2.39
CA VAL A 109 -14.57 2.42 0.99
C VAL A 109 -13.90 3.75 0.66
N ILE A 110 -13.20 3.81 -0.46
CA ILE A 110 -12.51 5.00 -0.96
C ILE A 110 -13.20 5.44 -2.25
N VAL A 111 -13.44 6.74 -2.39
CA VAL A 111 -13.94 7.33 -3.63
C VAL A 111 -12.80 7.48 -4.62
N LEU A 112 -13.02 7.03 -5.85
CA LEU A 112 -12.04 7.07 -6.93
C LEU A 112 -12.09 8.43 -7.65
N PRO A 113 -10.96 9.08 -7.91
CA PRO A 113 -10.89 10.18 -8.86
C PRO A 113 -11.31 9.72 -10.26
N ARG A 114 -11.97 10.58 -11.02
CA ARG A 114 -12.55 10.21 -12.32
C ARG A 114 -11.50 9.69 -13.31
N PHE A 115 -10.36 10.34 -13.42
CA PHE A 115 -9.28 9.90 -14.30
C PHE A 115 -8.78 8.49 -13.95
N LEU A 116 -8.73 8.15 -12.65
CA LEU A 116 -8.27 6.84 -12.20
C LEU A 116 -9.30 5.73 -12.54
N ILE A 117 -10.59 6.07 -12.58
CA ILE A 117 -11.63 5.15 -13.07
C ILE A 117 -11.37 4.79 -14.54
N ASP A 118 -11.06 5.78 -15.36
CA ASP A 118 -10.79 5.59 -16.78
C ASP A 118 -9.52 4.76 -16.98
N GLU A 119 -8.44 5.08 -16.26
CA GLU A 119 -7.18 4.30 -16.28
C GLU A 119 -7.38 2.84 -15.83
N ILE A 120 -8.19 2.59 -14.79
CA ILE A 120 -8.50 1.22 -14.33
C ILE A 120 -9.30 0.46 -15.41
N LYS A 121 -10.25 1.11 -16.07
CA LYS A 121 -10.99 0.50 -17.17
C LYS A 121 -10.08 0.11 -18.33
N ASP A 122 -9.20 1.02 -18.74
CA ASP A 122 -8.23 0.79 -19.81
C ASP A 122 -7.27 -0.35 -19.44
N TYR A 123 -6.79 -0.39 -18.20
CA TYR A 123 -5.97 -1.47 -17.70
C TYR A 123 -6.67 -2.83 -17.76
N LEU A 124 -7.93 -2.91 -17.32
CA LEU A 124 -8.71 -4.16 -17.37
C LEU A 124 -9.04 -4.58 -18.79
N LEU A 125 -9.27 -3.65 -19.72
CA LEU A 125 -9.46 -3.92 -21.14
C LEU A 125 -8.18 -4.48 -21.78
N ALA A 126 -7.02 -3.96 -21.40
CA ALA A 126 -5.72 -4.45 -21.86
C ALA A 126 -5.36 -5.83 -21.27
N HIS A 127 -5.96 -6.22 -20.16
CA HIS A 127 -5.69 -7.48 -19.46
C HIS A 127 -6.95 -8.35 -19.30
N PRO A 128 -7.58 -8.82 -20.41
CA PRO A 128 -8.86 -9.54 -20.35
C PRO A 128 -8.79 -10.91 -19.66
N ALA A 129 -7.59 -11.42 -19.42
CA ALA A 129 -7.38 -12.67 -18.68
C ALA A 129 -7.61 -12.54 -17.16
N ILE A 130 -7.63 -11.32 -16.61
CA ILE A 130 -7.86 -11.07 -15.19
C ILE A 130 -9.35 -11.28 -14.87
N ARG A 131 -9.64 -12.35 -14.12
CA ARG A 131 -11.01 -12.64 -13.68
C ARG A 131 -11.43 -11.69 -12.54
N PRO A 132 -12.72 -11.50 -12.29
CA PRO A 132 -13.21 -10.62 -11.21
C PRO A 132 -12.63 -10.89 -9.82
N THR A 133 -12.24 -12.13 -9.53
CA THR A 133 -11.70 -12.56 -8.24
C THR A 133 -10.17 -12.68 -8.21
N ASP A 134 -9.51 -12.52 -9.35
CA ASP A 134 -8.06 -12.59 -9.43
C ASP A 134 -7.42 -11.28 -8.92
N ARG A 135 -6.21 -11.37 -8.39
CA ARG A 135 -5.45 -10.16 -8.04
C ARG A 135 -5.14 -9.36 -9.30
N MET A 136 -5.47 -8.09 -9.32
CA MET A 136 -5.12 -7.19 -10.42
C MET A 136 -3.60 -7.07 -10.60
N PHE A 137 -2.87 -7.16 -9.47
CA PHE A 137 -1.43 -6.99 -9.42
C PHE A 137 -0.77 -8.25 -8.87
N PRO A 138 -0.43 -9.25 -9.72
CA PRO A 138 0.17 -10.51 -9.30
C PRO A 138 1.68 -10.35 -9.01
N VAL A 139 2.04 -9.32 -8.26
CA VAL A 139 3.41 -8.96 -7.87
C VAL A 139 3.59 -8.97 -6.35
N THR A 140 4.83 -8.81 -5.88
CA THR A 140 5.19 -8.85 -4.46
C THR A 140 5.59 -7.46 -3.94
N LYS A 141 5.70 -7.31 -2.61
CA LYS A 141 6.24 -6.08 -2.00
C LYS A 141 7.69 -5.79 -2.42
N ASN A 142 8.49 -6.83 -2.64
CA ASN A 142 9.86 -6.67 -3.12
C ASN A 142 9.90 -6.13 -4.55
N TYR A 143 8.99 -6.58 -5.40
CA TYR A 143 8.81 -6.02 -6.73
C TYR A 143 8.52 -4.51 -6.67
N LEU A 144 7.55 -4.10 -5.84
CA LEU A 144 7.21 -2.67 -5.67
C LEU A 144 8.41 -1.84 -5.22
N ARG A 145 9.19 -2.36 -4.26
CA ARG A 145 10.40 -1.66 -3.81
C ARG A 145 11.40 -1.49 -4.94
N HIS A 146 11.66 -2.55 -5.70
CA HIS A 146 12.60 -2.52 -6.81
C HIS A 146 12.17 -1.55 -7.91
N GLU A 147 10.90 -1.58 -8.32
CA GLU A 147 10.34 -0.65 -9.31
C GLU A 147 10.42 0.82 -8.84
N MET A 148 10.15 1.05 -7.54
CA MET A 148 10.29 2.38 -6.96
C MET A 148 11.75 2.87 -6.99
N GLU A 149 12.71 2.00 -6.65
CA GLU A 149 14.14 2.31 -6.70
C GLU A 149 14.59 2.62 -8.14
N GLN A 150 14.20 1.79 -9.12
CA GLN A 150 14.51 2.01 -10.54
C GLN A 150 13.91 3.31 -11.08
N GLY A 151 12.62 3.55 -10.83
CA GLY A 151 11.95 4.77 -11.27
C GLY A 151 12.54 6.04 -10.64
N CYS A 152 13.04 5.94 -9.40
CA CYS A 152 13.77 7.04 -8.77
C CYS A 152 15.16 7.27 -9.40
N GLN A 153 15.87 6.20 -9.79
CA GLN A 153 17.17 6.30 -10.46
C GLN A 153 17.04 6.86 -11.88
N ALA A 154 16.07 6.41 -12.66
CA ALA A 154 15.75 6.97 -13.98
C ALA A 154 15.42 8.47 -13.92
N ARG A 155 14.84 8.93 -12.80
CA ARG A 155 14.64 10.36 -12.50
C ARG A 155 15.95 11.13 -12.29
N ALA A 156 16.96 10.50 -11.68
CA ALA A 156 18.24 11.14 -11.36
C ALA A 156 19.15 11.26 -12.60
N ASN A 157 18.98 10.38 -13.60
CA ASN A 157 19.68 10.40 -14.88
C ASN A 157 18.64 10.43 -16.02
N PRO A 158 18.08 11.60 -16.37
CA PRO A 158 17.32 11.72 -17.60
C PRO A 158 18.31 11.50 -18.76
N HIS A 159 18.20 10.37 -19.45
CA HIS A 159 18.92 10.18 -20.71
C HIS A 159 18.50 11.28 -21.69
N PRO A 160 19.46 11.82 -22.44
CA PRO A 160 19.24 12.90 -23.41
C PRO A 160 18.28 12.48 -24.52
#